data_437c8ed8c9122202296a3bb6741c8020
#
_entry.id   437c8ed8c9122202296a3bb6741c8020
#
_cell.length_a   1.000
_cell.length_b   1.000
_cell.length_c   1.000
_cell.angle_alpha   90.00
_cell.angle_beta   90.00
_cell.angle_gamma   90.00
#
_symmetry.space_group_name_H-M   'P 1'
#
loop_
_entity.id
_entity.type
_entity.pdbx_description
1 polymer ?
#
loop_
_entity_poly.entity_id
_entity_poly.type
_entity_poly.pdbx_seq_one_letter_code
_entity_poly.pdbx_strand_id
1 'polypeptide(L)'
;MKKYQFIAAFFLCSVLLHAQERYFINSDTRLYTSANAFDFLGYFKYGAEIQLLSESKNGWYKVKADNLSEGYIPEKYVATRLNAKDVKTKDPENPILDGGDNYYGGNHLFVLVAGLKARALPDKNSKIREILFAGDPVAINYLPKNQEDWVNISGQFSDEYARFTLRKFVGKRPDFNSLLKDFDKLDVSNITERKTIGERLVELAWNSEKETLAPAYKRYYEVVKQINDPKLLSDTELNMAVAKGLAKHKSPEEVLAFVKKSEFVLKGVRTKSWYFSQKELIKTFGKPPKKANVSDECGIYLSELFYYYPDLEASVDEQKNQAEITKVFINENNKLILNPNAILDHTVSEKAFIEKYGTYIDASIKAPHIYSILLEDSQFRVEFKDGKLFSIEIFFYC
;
A
#
# COMPACT_ATOMS: atom_id res chain seq x y z
N MET A 1 18.34 74.70 -12.44
CA MET A 1 18.11 73.83 -11.25
C MET A 1 16.70 73.16 -11.16
N LYS A 2 15.75 73.46 -12.02
CA LYS A 2 14.39 72.84 -11.95
C LYS A 2 14.20 71.46 -12.71
N LYS A 3 15.18 71.06 -13.53
CA LYS A 3 15.09 69.78 -14.29
C LYS A 3 15.49 68.57 -13.52
N TYR A 4 16.26 68.69 -12.45
CA TYR A 4 16.74 67.52 -11.68
C TYR A 4 15.75 67.06 -10.56
N GLN A 5 14.86 67.93 -10.13
CA GLN A 5 13.87 67.64 -9.12
C GLN A 5 12.75 66.67 -9.65
N PHE A 6 12.48 66.75 -10.95
CA PHE A 6 11.47 65.85 -11.56
C PHE A 6 11.98 64.42 -11.76
N ILE A 7 13.28 64.25 -12.00
CA ILE A 7 13.87 62.91 -12.19
C ILE A 7 13.99 62.17 -10.84
N ALA A 8 14.30 62.88 -9.76
CA ALA A 8 14.35 62.28 -8.43
C ALA A 8 12.98 61.85 -7.91
N ALA A 9 11.91 62.60 -8.21
CA ALA A 9 10.55 62.22 -7.85
C ALA A 9 10.03 61.03 -8.65
N PHE A 10 10.46 60.88 -9.91
CA PHE A 10 10.08 59.70 -10.73
C PHE A 10 10.85 58.45 -10.30
N PHE A 11 12.08 58.57 -9.84
CA PHE A 11 12.86 57.44 -9.28
C PHE A 11 12.37 57.02 -7.91
N LEU A 12 11.89 57.95 -7.07
CA LEU A 12 11.26 57.60 -5.79
C LEU A 12 9.87 56.94 -5.96
N CYS A 13 9.09 57.31 -6.97
CA CYS A 13 7.83 56.67 -7.28
C CYS A 13 8.00 55.25 -7.91
N SER A 14 9.10 54.97 -8.60
CA SER A 14 9.36 53.65 -9.15
C SER A 14 9.92 52.65 -8.14
N VAL A 15 10.43 53.13 -7.00
CA VAL A 15 10.90 52.25 -5.89
C VAL A 15 9.78 51.93 -4.89
N LEU A 16 8.65 52.64 -4.98
CA LEU A 16 7.41 52.31 -4.26
C LEU A 16 6.50 51.33 -5.05
N LEU A 17 7.02 50.65 -6.06
CA LEU A 17 6.40 49.45 -6.59
C LEU A 17 6.44 48.43 -5.46
N HIS A 18 5.32 48.35 -4.79
CA HIS A 18 4.97 47.39 -3.74
C HIS A 18 5.67 46.08 -3.99
N ALA A 19 6.55 45.69 -3.10
CA ALA A 19 6.92 44.29 -2.98
C ALA A 19 5.60 43.57 -2.64
N GLN A 20 4.94 43.08 -3.66
CA GLN A 20 3.69 42.34 -3.49
C GLN A 20 4.00 41.20 -2.55
N GLU A 21 3.34 41.18 -1.41
CA GLU A 21 3.57 40.18 -0.40
C GLU A 21 3.28 38.84 -1.02
N ARG A 22 4.28 37.96 -1.08
CA ARG A 22 4.16 36.65 -1.71
C ARG A 22 3.66 35.67 -0.67
N TYR A 23 2.65 34.88 -1.05
CA TYR A 23 2.04 33.88 -0.20
C TYR A 23 2.33 32.49 -0.74
N PHE A 24 2.60 31.56 0.16
CA PHE A 24 2.99 30.21 -0.17
C PHE A 24 2.21 29.21 0.64
N ILE A 25 2.02 28.02 0.07
CA ILE A 25 1.48 26.88 0.77
C ILE A 25 2.56 26.28 1.68
N ASN A 26 2.32 26.23 2.98
CA ASN A 26 3.25 25.73 3.99
C ASN A 26 3.07 24.24 4.33
N SER A 27 2.05 23.61 3.76
CA SER A 27 1.78 22.16 3.83
C SER A 27 0.81 21.80 2.72
N ASP A 28 0.94 20.61 2.15
CA ASP A 28 0.01 20.14 1.11
C ASP A 28 -1.43 20.26 1.57
N THR A 29 -2.29 20.81 0.72
CA THR A 29 -3.69 21.07 1.05
C THR A 29 -4.60 21.02 -0.16
N ARG A 30 -5.91 20.88 0.10
CA ARG A 30 -6.94 20.94 -0.93
C ARG A 30 -7.36 22.38 -1.19
N LEU A 31 -7.67 22.68 -2.45
CA LEU A 31 -8.40 23.87 -2.85
C LEU A 31 -9.89 23.54 -2.85
N TYR A 32 -10.63 24.10 -1.91
CA TYR A 32 -12.04 23.81 -1.73
C TYR A 32 -12.95 24.74 -2.55
N THR A 33 -14.13 24.27 -2.92
CA THR A 33 -15.13 25.06 -3.67
C THR A 33 -15.68 26.22 -2.86
N SER A 34 -15.80 26.06 -1.54
CA SER A 34 -16.18 27.11 -0.58
C SER A 34 -15.52 26.84 0.79
N ALA A 35 -15.53 27.83 1.66
CA ALA A 35 -15.12 27.65 3.06
C ALA A 35 -15.99 26.58 3.73
N ASN A 36 -15.35 25.61 4.40
CA ASN A 36 -15.99 24.44 5.05
C ASN A 36 -16.68 23.45 4.07
N ALA A 37 -16.43 23.52 2.75
CA ALA A 37 -16.93 22.52 1.83
C ALA A 37 -16.20 21.17 1.98
N PHE A 38 -16.89 20.08 1.65
CA PHE A 38 -16.27 18.77 1.44
C PHE A 38 -15.69 18.64 0.02
N ASP A 39 -16.32 19.32 -0.96
CA ASP A 39 -15.90 19.30 -2.34
C ASP A 39 -14.66 20.16 -2.57
N PHE A 40 -13.73 19.68 -3.38
CA PHE A 40 -12.49 20.37 -3.70
C PHE A 40 -12.27 20.44 -5.21
N LEU A 41 -11.56 21.50 -5.62
CA LEU A 41 -11.25 21.81 -7.03
C LEU A 41 -9.90 21.25 -7.47
N GLY A 42 -9.01 20.98 -6.52
CA GLY A 42 -7.66 20.52 -6.79
C GLY A 42 -6.79 20.49 -5.53
N TYR A 43 -5.50 20.23 -5.73
CA TYR A 43 -4.51 20.15 -4.66
C TYR A 43 -3.42 21.20 -4.86
N PHE A 44 -2.97 21.78 -3.75
CA PHE A 44 -1.76 22.56 -3.69
C PHE A 44 -0.66 21.79 -3.01
N LYS A 45 0.54 21.87 -3.58
CA LYS A 45 1.76 21.33 -2.99
C LYS A 45 2.43 22.35 -2.08
N TYR A 46 3.14 21.85 -1.08
CA TYR A 46 4.07 22.65 -0.29
C TYR A 46 4.97 23.51 -1.21
N GLY A 47 5.10 24.79 -0.86
CA GLY A 47 5.89 25.76 -1.63
C GLY A 47 5.21 26.29 -2.89
N ALA A 48 3.98 25.87 -3.21
CA ALA A 48 3.20 26.49 -4.27
C ALA A 48 2.94 27.97 -3.94
N GLU A 49 3.25 28.87 -4.87
CA GLU A 49 2.92 30.28 -4.74
C GLU A 49 1.45 30.49 -5.08
N ILE A 50 0.77 31.28 -4.26
CA ILE A 50 -0.65 31.60 -4.40
C ILE A 50 -0.89 33.09 -4.34
N GLN A 51 -1.95 33.54 -5.02
CA GLN A 51 -2.48 34.88 -4.88
C GLN A 51 -3.65 34.88 -3.91
N LEU A 52 -3.59 35.69 -2.86
CA LEU A 52 -4.75 35.95 -2.01
C LEU A 52 -5.74 36.85 -2.74
N LEU A 53 -6.99 36.44 -2.82
CA LEU A 53 -8.08 37.23 -3.40
C LEU A 53 -8.92 37.95 -2.35
N SER A 54 -8.79 37.56 -1.10
CA SER A 54 -9.46 38.20 0.04
C SER A 54 -8.66 38.03 1.33
N GLU A 55 -8.92 38.89 2.32
CA GLU A 55 -8.46 38.65 3.68
C GLU A 55 -9.10 37.39 4.27
N SER A 56 -8.44 36.83 5.30
CA SER A 56 -8.98 35.66 5.99
C SER A 56 -10.35 35.94 6.61
N LYS A 57 -11.31 35.06 6.31
CA LYS A 57 -12.63 35.12 6.91
C LYS A 57 -12.95 33.76 7.51
N ASN A 58 -13.22 33.74 8.82
CA ASN A 58 -13.50 32.50 9.57
C ASN A 58 -12.41 31.44 9.44
N GLY A 59 -11.13 31.83 9.34
CA GLY A 59 -9.99 30.93 9.21
C GLY A 59 -9.77 30.37 7.79
N TRP A 60 -10.35 31.02 6.76
CA TRP A 60 -10.20 30.66 5.36
C TRP A 60 -9.78 31.83 4.49
N TYR A 61 -8.84 31.62 3.58
CA TYR A 61 -8.53 32.53 2.49
C TYR A 61 -9.22 32.12 1.20
N LYS A 62 -9.71 33.11 0.44
CA LYS A 62 -10.01 32.90 -0.98
C LYS A 62 -8.73 33.12 -1.77
N VAL A 63 -8.34 32.15 -2.59
CA VAL A 63 -7.04 32.13 -3.27
C VAL A 63 -7.20 31.77 -4.74
N LYS A 64 -6.16 32.10 -5.51
CA LYS A 64 -5.96 31.68 -6.90
C LYS A 64 -4.52 31.22 -7.07
N ALA A 65 -4.31 30.14 -7.82
CA ALA A 65 -3.02 29.73 -8.34
C ALA A 65 -2.97 29.95 -9.86
N ASP A 66 -1.76 30.12 -10.39
CA ASP A 66 -1.55 30.52 -11.79
C ASP A 66 -2.29 29.69 -12.84
N ASN A 67 -2.56 28.41 -12.55
CA ASN A 67 -3.21 27.48 -13.50
C ASN A 67 -4.50 26.85 -12.95
N LEU A 68 -5.03 27.33 -11.82
CA LEU A 68 -6.19 26.74 -11.17
C LEU A 68 -7.34 27.73 -11.04
N SER A 69 -8.54 27.19 -10.89
CA SER A 69 -9.72 27.94 -10.53
C SER A 69 -9.55 28.65 -9.19
N GLU A 70 -10.30 29.69 -8.93
CA GLU A 70 -10.41 30.30 -7.63
C GLU A 70 -11.09 29.35 -6.64
N GLY A 71 -10.60 29.32 -5.40
CA GLY A 71 -11.16 28.48 -4.35
C GLY A 71 -10.76 28.93 -2.95
N TYR A 72 -10.94 28.07 -1.97
CA TYR A 72 -10.73 28.39 -0.56
C TYR A 72 -9.71 27.44 0.06
N ILE A 73 -8.83 28.01 0.90
CA ILE A 73 -7.82 27.25 1.66
C ILE A 73 -7.90 27.67 3.13
N PRO A 74 -7.80 26.73 4.08
CA PRO A 74 -7.68 27.07 5.50
C PRO A 74 -6.42 27.94 5.75
N GLU A 75 -6.57 29.01 6.52
CA GLU A 75 -5.52 29.98 6.84
C GLU A 75 -4.23 29.33 7.35
N LYS A 76 -4.33 28.27 8.14
CA LYS A 76 -3.18 27.52 8.68
C LYS A 76 -2.22 26.96 7.62
N TYR A 77 -2.66 26.84 6.37
CA TYR A 77 -1.85 26.33 5.25
C TYR A 77 -1.20 27.44 4.42
N VAL A 78 -1.35 28.71 4.80
CA VAL A 78 -0.82 29.86 4.08
C VAL A 78 0.28 30.53 4.90
N ALA A 79 1.42 30.82 4.28
CA ALA A 79 2.54 31.52 4.89
C ALA A 79 3.11 32.58 3.96
N THR A 80 3.59 33.68 4.53
CA THR A 80 4.28 34.75 3.80
C THR A 80 5.75 34.43 3.53
N ARG A 81 6.33 33.49 4.29
CA ARG A 81 7.71 33.00 4.12
C ARG A 81 7.75 31.51 4.38
N LEU A 82 8.35 30.78 3.45
CA LEU A 82 8.76 29.42 3.72
C LEU A 82 10.03 29.45 4.55
N ASN A 83 10.10 28.62 5.58
CA ASN A 83 11.32 28.50 6.36
C ASN A 83 12.46 28.03 5.46
N ALA A 84 13.65 28.63 5.53
CA ALA A 84 14.80 28.20 4.73
C ALA A 84 15.18 26.73 4.99
N LYS A 85 14.87 26.19 6.17
CA LYS A 85 14.98 24.77 6.49
C LYS A 85 13.94 23.92 5.71
N ASP A 86 12.78 24.45 5.49
CA ASP A 86 11.68 23.78 4.79
C ASP A 86 11.87 23.85 3.27
N VAL A 87 12.50 24.90 2.77
CA VAL A 87 12.90 25.05 1.35
C VAL A 87 14.05 24.11 0.99
N LYS A 88 14.93 23.78 1.94
CA LYS A 88 15.98 22.77 1.73
C LYS A 88 15.46 21.35 1.65
N THR A 89 14.22 21.08 2.03
CA THR A 89 13.55 19.81 1.77
C THR A 89 13.06 19.65 0.32
N LYS A 90 13.13 20.68 -0.51
CA LYS A 90 13.31 20.52 -1.96
C LYS A 90 14.75 20.08 -2.21
N ASP A 91 15.13 18.93 -1.66
CA ASP A 91 16.33 18.24 -2.07
C ASP A 91 16.13 17.88 -3.55
N PRO A 92 16.93 18.45 -4.48
CA PRO A 92 16.84 18.07 -5.89
C PRO A 92 17.15 16.57 -6.12
N GLU A 93 17.73 15.89 -5.12
CA GLU A 93 17.93 14.45 -5.12
C GLU A 93 16.73 13.65 -4.57
N ASN A 94 15.70 14.33 -4.06
CA ASN A 94 14.38 13.73 -3.78
C ASN A 94 13.39 14.24 -4.83
N PRO A 95 13.36 13.67 -6.04
CA PRO A 95 12.34 14.02 -6.98
C PRO A 95 11.00 13.73 -6.31
N ILE A 96 10.15 14.75 -6.22
CA ILE A 96 8.71 14.53 -6.10
C ILE A 96 8.44 13.44 -7.12
N LEU A 97 7.94 12.29 -6.69
CA LEU A 97 7.57 11.24 -7.64
C LEU A 97 6.49 11.82 -8.55
N ASP A 98 6.95 12.36 -9.66
CA ASP A 98 6.15 12.81 -10.80
C ASP A 98 5.80 11.53 -11.56
N GLY A 99 4.97 10.72 -10.96
CA GLY A 99 4.55 9.46 -11.54
C GLY A 99 3.08 9.33 -11.37
N GLY A 100 2.37 9.25 -12.48
CA GLY A 100 0.95 9.12 -12.62
C GLY A 100 0.27 8.42 -11.44
N ASP A 101 -0.95 8.83 -11.15
CA ASP A 101 -1.84 8.31 -10.11
C ASP A 101 -1.49 8.63 -8.65
N ASN A 102 -0.71 9.65 -8.39
CA ASN A 102 -0.57 10.20 -7.06
C ASN A 102 -1.84 10.93 -6.63
N TYR A 103 -2.79 10.17 -6.14
CA TYR A 103 -4.03 10.64 -5.54
C TYR A 103 -3.81 11.64 -4.39
N TYR A 104 -2.57 11.76 -3.91
CA TYR A 104 -2.14 12.63 -2.82
C TYR A 104 -0.81 13.28 -3.20
N GLY A 105 -0.86 14.45 -3.82
CA GLY A 105 0.33 15.22 -4.20
C GLY A 105 1.14 15.71 -3.00
N GLY A 106 1.78 14.82 -2.25
CA GLY A 106 2.61 15.13 -1.09
C GLY A 106 4.08 14.77 -1.32
N ASN A 107 4.97 15.33 -0.51
CA ASN A 107 6.35 14.87 -0.43
C ASN A 107 6.34 13.42 0.07
N HIS A 108 6.54 12.46 -0.84
CA HIS A 108 6.68 11.07 -0.45
C HIS A 108 8.05 10.87 0.17
N LEU A 109 8.06 10.50 1.42
CA LEU A 109 9.21 9.89 2.05
C LEU A 109 9.01 8.37 2.11
N PHE A 110 10.04 7.68 2.51
CA PHE A 110 10.02 6.23 2.59
C PHE A 110 10.37 5.79 4.01
N VAL A 111 9.83 4.67 4.40
CA VAL A 111 10.18 4.02 5.66
C VAL A 111 11.62 3.54 5.61
N LEU A 112 12.42 3.91 6.61
CA LEU A 112 13.86 3.62 6.68
C LEU A 112 14.21 2.40 7.51
N VAL A 113 13.28 1.88 8.30
CA VAL A 113 13.50 0.80 9.26
C VAL A 113 12.54 -0.34 9.03
N ALA A 114 12.96 -1.56 9.37
CA ALA A 114 12.09 -2.72 9.28
C ALA A 114 10.98 -2.69 10.35
N GLY A 115 9.79 -3.16 10.01
CA GLY A 115 8.66 -3.33 10.93
C GLY A 115 8.23 -2.04 11.63
N LEU A 116 8.22 -0.90 10.94
CA LEU A 116 7.85 0.40 11.52
C LEU A 116 6.42 0.40 12.02
N LYS A 117 6.23 0.67 13.30
CA LYS A 117 4.91 0.76 13.94
C LYS A 117 4.32 2.15 13.73
N ALA A 118 3.32 2.25 12.85
CA ALA A 118 2.49 3.44 12.71
C ALA A 118 1.40 3.48 13.79
N ARG A 119 1.26 4.60 14.49
CA ARG A 119 0.46 4.72 15.71
C ARG A 119 -0.73 5.66 15.56
N ALA A 120 -1.74 5.46 16.39
CA ALA A 120 -2.96 6.27 16.38
C ALA A 120 -2.74 7.72 16.86
N LEU A 121 -1.75 7.95 17.73
CA LEU A 121 -1.38 9.27 18.27
C LEU A 121 0.15 9.42 18.23
N PRO A 122 0.69 10.64 18.26
CA PRO A 122 2.12 10.90 18.35
C PRO A 122 2.68 10.60 19.76
N ASP A 123 2.48 9.37 20.20
CA ASP A 123 2.91 8.82 21.48
C ASP A 123 3.35 7.36 21.29
N LYS A 124 4.53 7.02 21.85
CA LYS A 124 5.10 5.67 21.80
C LYS A 124 4.23 4.57 22.45
N ASN A 125 3.33 4.95 23.33
CA ASN A 125 2.42 4.03 24.03
C ASN A 125 1.05 3.92 23.38
N SER A 126 0.76 4.76 22.36
CA SER A 126 -0.52 4.71 21.69
C SER A 126 -0.71 3.44 20.86
N LYS A 127 -1.97 3.11 20.56
CA LYS A 127 -2.34 1.94 19.76
C LYS A 127 -1.60 1.92 18.42
N ILE A 128 -1.03 0.76 18.07
CA ILE A 128 -0.48 0.51 16.73
C ILE A 128 -1.66 0.32 15.79
N ARG A 129 -1.70 1.10 14.72
CA ARG A 129 -2.71 0.99 13.65
C ARG A 129 -2.23 0.12 12.50
N GLU A 130 -0.94 0.19 12.19
CA GLU A 130 -0.35 -0.50 11.05
C GLU A 130 1.12 -0.78 11.30
N ILE A 131 1.64 -1.82 10.65
CA ILE A 131 3.08 -2.10 10.55
C ILE A 131 3.48 -1.82 9.11
N LEU A 132 4.45 -0.92 8.93
CA LEU A 132 5.00 -0.55 7.63
C LEU A 132 6.37 -1.19 7.45
N PHE A 133 6.73 -1.46 6.21
CA PHE A 133 7.96 -2.14 5.84
C PHE A 133 8.98 -1.15 5.27
N ALA A 134 10.26 -1.44 5.40
CA ALA A 134 11.32 -0.62 4.81
C ALA A 134 11.08 -0.43 3.31
N GLY A 135 11.14 0.83 2.85
CA GLY A 135 10.84 1.19 1.46
C GLY A 135 9.36 1.46 1.16
N ASP A 136 8.43 1.26 2.13
CA ASP A 136 7.03 1.70 1.94
C ASP A 136 6.99 3.22 1.75
N PRO A 137 6.29 3.73 0.72
CA PRO A 137 6.09 5.16 0.54
C PRO A 137 5.09 5.68 1.57
N VAL A 138 5.35 6.86 2.11
CA VAL A 138 4.47 7.54 3.07
C VAL A 138 4.31 9.01 2.71
N ALA A 139 3.08 9.52 2.79
CA ALA A 139 2.80 10.94 2.65
C ALA A 139 2.99 11.63 4.00
N ILE A 140 3.78 12.71 4.06
CA ILE A 140 4.12 13.34 5.32
C ILE A 140 3.39 14.65 5.53
N ASN A 141 2.75 14.75 6.70
CA ASN A 141 2.25 16.00 7.24
C ASN A 141 2.98 16.30 8.55
N TYR A 142 3.60 17.46 8.61
CA TYR A 142 4.33 17.90 9.80
C TYR A 142 3.37 18.31 10.91
N LEU A 143 3.73 17.95 12.14
CA LEU A 143 3.00 18.33 13.33
C LEU A 143 3.43 19.71 13.85
N PRO A 144 2.62 20.34 14.72
CA PRO A 144 2.97 21.58 15.40
C PRO A 144 4.31 21.48 16.15
N LYS A 145 4.97 22.62 16.40
CA LYS A 145 6.32 22.72 16.99
C LYS A 145 6.57 21.95 18.28
N ASN A 146 5.55 21.70 19.09
CA ASN A 146 5.67 20.95 20.34
C ASN A 146 5.75 19.42 20.16
N GLN A 147 5.66 18.93 18.94
CA GLN A 147 5.71 17.49 18.59
C GLN A 147 6.66 17.23 17.42
N GLU A 148 7.73 18.02 17.29
CA GLU A 148 8.66 18.04 16.15
C GLU A 148 9.33 16.69 15.84
N ASP A 149 9.43 15.80 16.83
CA ASP A 149 9.97 14.44 16.63
C ASP A 149 9.01 13.48 15.93
N TRP A 150 7.74 13.85 15.80
CA TRP A 150 6.71 13.02 15.18
C TRP A 150 6.23 13.59 13.86
N VAL A 151 5.77 12.72 12.98
CA VAL A 151 5.12 13.08 11.71
C VAL A 151 3.85 12.25 11.53
N ASN A 152 2.83 12.87 10.94
CA ASN A 152 1.66 12.15 10.44
C ASN A 152 2.00 11.61 9.04
N ILE A 153 1.80 10.31 8.84
CA ILE A 153 2.13 9.60 7.61
C ILE A 153 0.91 9.05 6.85
N SER A 154 -0.29 9.50 7.20
CA SER A 154 -1.51 9.01 6.57
C SER A 154 -1.92 9.76 5.31
N GLY A 155 -1.35 10.94 5.06
CA GLY A 155 -1.83 11.83 4.00
C GLY A 155 -3.23 12.41 4.24
N GLN A 156 -3.93 11.94 5.28
CA GLN A 156 -5.29 12.37 5.64
C GLN A 156 -5.28 13.11 6.98
N PHE A 157 -6.15 14.09 7.09
CA PHE A 157 -6.25 14.96 8.28
C PHE A 157 -7.32 14.52 9.29
N SER A 158 -8.07 13.42 9.01
CA SER A 158 -9.05 12.93 9.96
C SER A 158 -8.38 12.13 11.07
N ASP A 159 -8.72 12.39 12.32
CA ASP A 159 -8.19 11.67 13.49
C ASP A 159 -8.43 10.17 13.41
N GLU A 160 -9.50 9.76 12.73
CA GLU A 160 -9.87 8.35 12.58
C GLU A 160 -8.87 7.53 11.77
N TYR A 161 -8.24 8.14 10.76
CA TYR A 161 -7.27 7.48 9.87
C TYR A 161 -5.84 7.97 10.07
N ALA A 162 -5.61 8.91 10.97
CA ALA A 162 -4.28 9.46 11.21
C ALA A 162 -3.32 8.36 11.70
N ARG A 163 -2.12 8.36 11.13
CA ARG A 163 -1.02 7.44 11.45
C ARG A 163 0.24 8.23 11.73
N PHE A 164 0.85 7.99 12.87
CA PHE A 164 1.99 8.74 13.34
C PHE A 164 3.23 7.85 13.52
N THR A 165 4.38 8.41 13.20
CA THR A 165 5.68 7.81 13.49
C THR A 165 6.71 8.89 13.86
N LEU A 166 7.88 8.46 14.37
CA LEU A 166 8.99 9.38 14.60
C LEU A 166 9.62 9.79 13.26
N ARG A 167 9.88 11.07 13.10
CA ARG A 167 10.47 11.67 11.90
C ARG A 167 11.77 10.98 11.44
N LYS A 168 12.61 10.55 12.39
CA LYS A 168 13.88 9.87 12.09
C LYS A 168 13.74 8.52 11.38
N PHE A 169 12.54 7.95 11.34
CA PHE A 169 12.28 6.65 10.70
C PHE A 169 11.77 6.77 9.27
N VAL A 170 11.64 7.99 8.77
CA VAL A 170 11.21 8.28 7.41
C VAL A 170 12.18 9.23 6.72
N GLY A 171 12.39 9.05 5.42
CA GLY A 171 13.38 9.83 4.67
C GLY A 171 13.47 9.42 3.20
N LYS A 172 14.59 9.74 2.58
CA LYS A 172 14.90 9.30 1.21
C LYS A 172 14.82 7.78 1.12
N ARG A 173 14.32 7.27 -0.01
CA ARG A 173 14.27 5.82 -0.25
C ARG A 173 15.65 5.20 -0.05
N PRO A 174 15.77 4.17 0.79
CA PRO A 174 17.04 3.46 0.94
C PRO A 174 17.48 2.83 -0.40
N ASP A 175 18.74 2.99 -0.74
CA ASP A 175 19.33 2.30 -1.88
C ASP A 175 19.67 0.86 -1.51
N PHE A 176 19.07 -0.09 -2.24
CA PHE A 176 19.24 -1.51 -1.96
C PHE A 176 20.71 -1.96 -2.05
N ASN A 177 21.42 -1.50 -3.07
CA ASN A 177 22.81 -1.92 -3.29
C ASN A 177 23.76 -1.34 -2.24
N SER A 178 23.51 -0.11 -1.79
CA SER A 178 24.25 0.50 -0.68
C SER A 178 24.02 -0.27 0.62
N LEU A 179 22.77 -0.61 0.94
CA LEU A 179 22.44 -1.38 2.13
C LEU A 179 23.03 -2.81 2.10
N LEU A 180 23.06 -3.43 0.91
CA LEU A 180 23.69 -4.74 0.70
C LEU A 180 25.19 -4.68 0.94
N LYS A 181 25.88 -3.64 0.43
CA LYS A 181 27.32 -3.41 0.68
C LYS A 181 27.59 -3.17 2.17
N ASP A 182 26.72 -2.45 2.86
CA ASP A 182 26.89 -2.22 4.30
C ASP A 182 26.72 -3.51 5.08
N PHE A 183 25.76 -4.36 4.72
CA PHE A 183 25.63 -5.70 5.28
C PHE A 183 26.89 -6.54 5.07
N ASP A 184 27.44 -6.57 3.87
CA ASP A 184 28.60 -7.38 3.50
C ASP A 184 29.91 -6.91 4.18
N LYS A 185 29.98 -5.65 4.67
CA LYS A 185 31.11 -5.11 5.44
C LYS A 185 31.08 -5.51 6.92
N LEU A 186 29.90 -5.90 7.46
CA LEU A 186 29.78 -6.24 8.86
C LEU A 186 30.46 -7.56 9.18
N ASP A 187 31.17 -7.59 10.30
CA ASP A 187 31.73 -8.83 10.85
C ASP A 187 30.63 -9.87 11.09
N VAL A 188 30.90 -11.13 10.76
CA VAL A 188 29.97 -12.24 10.87
C VAL A 188 29.49 -12.42 12.32
N SER A 189 30.31 -12.10 13.30
CA SER A 189 29.99 -12.18 14.73
C SER A 189 28.99 -11.09 15.18
N ASN A 190 28.82 -10.01 14.42
CA ASN A 190 27.87 -8.94 14.76
C ASN A 190 26.43 -9.32 14.38
N ILE A 191 25.92 -10.37 15.00
CA ILE A 191 24.60 -10.96 14.68
C ILE A 191 23.46 -9.93 14.77
N THR A 192 23.48 -9.07 15.80
CA THR A 192 22.40 -8.10 16.06
C THR A 192 22.27 -7.06 14.93
N GLU A 193 23.39 -6.49 14.51
CA GLU A 193 23.38 -5.47 13.45
C GLU A 193 23.10 -6.10 12.08
N ARG A 194 23.73 -7.26 11.81
CA ARG A 194 23.45 -8.04 10.59
C ARG A 194 21.98 -8.45 10.50
N LYS A 195 21.33 -8.82 11.62
CA LYS A 195 19.90 -9.09 11.67
C LYS A 195 19.11 -7.86 11.27
N THR A 196 19.38 -6.72 11.90
CA THR A 196 18.66 -5.46 11.65
C THR A 196 18.79 -5.02 10.20
N ILE A 197 19.99 -5.08 9.62
CA ILE A 197 20.19 -4.71 8.21
C ILE A 197 19.59 -5.78 7.29
N GLY A 198 19.68 -7.05 7.63
CA GLY A 198 19.08 -8.16 6.86
C GLY A 198 17.56 -8.06 6.77
N GLU A 199 16.89 -7.75 7.86
CA GLU A 199 15.42 -7.49 7.87
C GLU A 199 15.07 -6.32 6.96
N ARG A 200 15.81 -5.21 7.03
CA ARG A 200 15.63 -4.06 6.14
C ARG A 200 15.87 -4.40 4.67
N LEU A 201 16.89 -5.21 4.37
CA LEU A 201 17.16 -5.67 3.00
C LEU A 201 16.00 -6.48 2.44
N VAL A 202 15.48 -7.42 3.24
CA VAL A 202 14.34 -8.25 2.83
C VAL A 202 13.12 -7.39 2.56
N GLU A 203 12.74 -6.52 3.48
CA GLU A 203 11.56 -5.65 3.31
C GLU A 203 11.72 -4.69 2.13
N LEU A 204 12.90 -4.06 1.98
CA LEU A 204 13.18 -3.19 0.85
C LEU A 204 13.13 -3.92 -0.49
N ALA A 205 13.58 -5.19 -0.53
CA ALA A 205 13.53 -6.01 -1.73
C ALA A 205 12.08 -6.31 -2.16
N TRP A 206 11.15 -6.51 -1.23
CA TRP A 206 9.73 -6.64 -1.55
C TRP A 206 9.11 -5.38 -2.17
N ASN A 207 9.66 -4.21 -1.85
CA ASN A 207 9.27 -2.91 -2.38
C ASN A 207 10.13 -2.48 -3.60
N SER A 208 10.90 -3.40 -4.17
CA SER A 208 11.82 -3.16 -5.29
C SER A 208 11.60 -4.19 -6.41
N GLU A 209 12.55 -4.32 -7.30
CA GLU A 209 12.50 -5.31 -8.37
C GLU A 209 12.62 -6.74 -7.83
N LYS A 210 11.86 -7.68 -8.39
CA LYS A 210 11.76 -9.08 -7.92
C LYS A 210 13.13 -9.78 -7.85
N GLU A 211 14.08 -9.37 -8.66
CA GLU A 211 15.45 -9.90 -8.71
C GLU A 211 16.24 -9.59 -7.42
N THR A 212 15.88 -8.56 -6.68
CA THR A 212 16.53 -8.19 -5.42
C THR A 212 16.16 -9.10 -4.25
N LEU A 213 15.04 -9.82 -4.34
CA LEU A 213 14.54 -10.70 -3.28
C LEU A 213 15.51 -11.84 -2.94
N ALA A 214 16.00 -12.56 -3.95
CA ALA A 214 16.87 -13.70 -3.71
C ALA A 214 18.21 -13.31 -3.06
N PRO A 215 18.92 -12.25 -3.47
CA PRO A 215 20.10 -11.75 -2.77
C PRO A 215 19.82 -11.31 -1.32
N ALA A 216 18.69 -10.63 -1.07
CA ALA A 216 18.31 -10.19 0.27
C ALA A 216 18.08 -11.37 1.22
N TYR A 217 17.25 -12.33 0.81
CA TYR A 217 16.98 -13.52 1.61
C TYR A 217 18.21 -14.37 1.82
N LYS A 218 19.12 -14.48 0.87
CA LYS A 218 20.39 -15.19 1.04
C LYS A 218 21.21 -14.61 2.19
N ARG A 219 21.32 -13.27 2.28
CA ARG A 219 22.06 -12.60 3.39
C ARG A 219 21.34 -12.78 4.72
N TYR A 220 20.04 -12.60 4.73
CA TYR A 220 19.25 -12.75 5.94
C TYR A 220 19.28 -14.18 6.49
N TYR A 221 19.20 -15.18 5.63
CA TYR A 221 19.30 -16.60 5.99
C TYR A 221 20.62 -16.95 6.68
N GLU A 222 21.76 -16.39 6.23
CA GLU A 222 23.05 -16.60 6.89
C GLU A 222 23.05 -16.12 8.36
N VAL A 223 22.31 -15.07 8.66
CA VAL A 223 22.15 -14.55 10.03
C VAL A 223 21.18 -15.42 10.82
N VAL A 224 20.04 -15.76 10.22
CA VAL A 224 18.99 -16.54 10.88
C VAL A 224 19.49 -17.91 11.34
N LYS A 225 20.34 -18.55 10.55
CA LYS A 225 21.00 -19.82 10.95
C LYS A 225 21.81 -19.70 12.25
N GLN A 226 22.35 -18.51 12.54
CA GLN A 226 23.15 -18.27 13.75
C GLN A 226 22.30 -17.95 14.98
N ILE A 227 21.02 -17.51 14.77
CA ILE A 227 20.10 -17.13 15.84
C ILE A 227 19.54 -18.37 16.57
N ASN A 228 19.55 -19.53 15.91
CA ASN A 228 19.02 -20.80 16.43
C ASN A 228 17.52 -20.73 16.83
N ASP A 229 16.72 -20.03 16.01
CA ASP A 229 15.26 -20.00 16.11
C ASP A 229 14.67 -20.87 14.98
N PRO A 230 14.15 -22.08 15.30
CA PRO A 230 13.64 -23.02 14.30
C PRO A 230 12.47 -22.45 13.48
N LYS A 231 11.60 -21.64 14.10
CA LYS A 231 10.46 -21.04 13.40
C LYS A 231 10.95 -19.98 12.42
N LEU A 232 11.79 -19.06 12.86
CA LEU A 232 12.36 -18.01 12.01
C LEU A 232 13.15 -18.62 10.85
N LEU A 233 13.88 -19.71 11.10
CA LEU A 233 14.62 -20.44 10.07
C LEU A 233 13.68 -21.02 9.01
N SER A 234 12.63 -21.74 9.45
CA SER A 234 11.63 -22.34 8.56
C SER A 234 10.91 -21.27 7.72
N ASP A 235 10.48 -20.17 8.34
CA ASP A 235 9.81 -19.07 7.65
C ASP A 235 10.75 -18.41 6.62
N THR A 236 12.03 -18.27 6.96
CA THR A 236 13.04 -17.70 6.05
C THR A 236 13.31 -18.62 4.86
N GLU A 237 13.40 -19.94 5.09
CA GLU A 237 13.57 -20.93 4.01
C GLU A 237 12.37 -20.93 3.04
N LEU A 238 11.16 -20.85 3.58
CA LEU A 238 9.95 -20.75 2.79
C LEU A 238 9.96 -19.49 1.90
N ASN A 239 10.24 -18.35 2.50
CA ASN A 239 10.32 -17.07 1.78
C ASN A 239 11.47 -17.03 0.75
N MET A 240 12.57 -17.72 1.00
CA MET A 240 13.64 -17.91 -0.01
C MET A 240 13.14 -18.70 -1.22
N ALA A 241 12.33 -19.72 -1.00
CA ALA A 241 11.73 -20.50 -2.10
C ALA A 241 10.74 -19.64 -2.90
N VAL A 242 9.91 -18.85 -2.22
CA VAL A 242 9.03 -17.84 -2.87
C VAL A 242 9.85 -16.86 -3.70
N ALA A 243 10.89 -16.25 -3.13
CA ALA A 243 11.76 -15.30 -3.82
C ALA A 243 12.40 -15.88 -5.10
N LYS A 244 12.83 -17.13 -5.05
CA LYS A 244 13.37 -17.84 -6.22
C LYS A 244 12.32 -18.08 -7.31
N GLY A 245 11.07 -18.34 -6.92
CA GLY A 245 9.94 -18.47 -7.85
C GLY A 245 9.61 -17.14 -8.51
N LEU A 246 9.47 -16.06 -7.71
CA LEU A 246 9.18 -14.72 -8.19
C LEU A 246 10.25 -14.18 -9.16
N ALA A 247 11.53 -14.45 -8.91
CA ALA A 247 12.62 -14.06 -9.82
C ALA A 247 12.55 -14.75 -11.20
N LYS A 248 11.76 -15.81 -11.34
CA LYS A 248 11.52 -16.57 -12.57
C LYS A 248 10.05 -16.58 -12.95
N HIS A 249 9.32 -15.55 -12.50
CA HIS A 249 7.88 -15.48 -12.69
C HIS A 249 7.52 -15.56 -14.17
N LYS A 250 6.48 -16.33 -14.46
CA LYS A 250 5.94 -16.50 -15.79
C LYS A 250 5.20 -15.25 -16.25
N SER A 251 5.12 -15.03 -17.57
CA SER A 251 4.33 -13.93 -18.10
C SER A 251 2.83 -14.12 -17.78
N PRO A 252 2.04 -13.04 -17.72
CA PRO A 252 0.60 -13.14 -17.51
C PRO A 252 -0.07 -14.15 -18.45
N GLU A 253 0.33 -14.18 -19.72
CA GLU A 253 -0.22 -15.09 -20.73
C GLU A 253 0.11 -16.56 -20.41
N GLU A 254 1.33 -16.84 -19.92
CA GLU A 254 1.72 -18.18 -19.49
C GLU A 254 0.94 -18.61 -18.26
N VAL A 255 0.71 -17.70 -17.29
CA VAL A 255 -0.10 -17.99 -16.09
C VAL A 255 -1.56 -18.25 -16.49
N LEU A 256 -2.15 -17.40 -17.34
CA LEU A 256 -3.52 -17.59 -17.84
C LEU A 256 -3.67 -18.92 -18.60
N ALA A 257 -2.69 -19.26 -19.43
CA ALA A 257 -2.69 -20.56 -20.13
C ALA A 257 -2.62 -21.75 -19.16
N PHE A 258 -1.87 -21.61 -18.06
CA PHE A 258 -1.73 -22.63 -17.01
C PHE A 258 -3.05 -22.89 -16.29
N VAL A 259 -3.86 -21.87 -16.02
CA VAL A 259 -5.15 -21.96 -15.29
C VAL A 259 -6.38 -22.06 -16.19
N LYS A 260 -6.24 -21.94 -17.51
CA LYS A 260 -7.36 -21.88 -18.47
C LYS A 260 -8.38 -23.03 -18.35
N LYS A 261 -7.96 -24.18 -17.80
CA LYS A 261 -8.80 -25.37 -17.61
C LYS A 261 -9.05 -25.67 -16.14
N SER A 262 -9.00 -24.65 -15.28
CA SER A 262 -9.23 -24.85 -13.86
C SER A 262 -10.68 -25.30 -13.58
N GLU A 263 -10.81 -26.21 -12.65
CA GLU A 263 -12.08 -26.81 -12.23
C GLU A 263 -12.05 -27.03 -10.71
N PHE A 264 -13.15 -26.74 -10.04
CA PHE A 264 -13.35 -27.23 -8.67
C PHE A 264 -13.93 -28.63 -8.66
N VAL A 265 -13.55 -29.43 -7.69
CA VAL A 265 -14.26 -30.65 -7.29
C VAL A 265 -14.81 -30.38 -5.90
N LEU A 266 -16.13 -30.37 -5.79
CA LEU A 266 -16.87 -30.07 -4.56
C LEU A 266 -17.76 -31.24 -4.22
N LYS A 267 -17.52 -31.88 -3.07
CA LYS A 267 -18.21 -33.11 -2.68
C LYS A 267 -18.22 -34.21 -3.79
N GLY A 268 -17.10 -34.29 -4.51
CA GLY A 268 -16.94 -35.26 -5.61
C GLY A 268 -17.55 -34.80 -6.96
N VAL A 269 -18.27 -33.71 -7.00
CA VAL A 269 -18.85 -33.14 -8.24
C VAL A 269 -17.88 -32.17 -8.87
N ARG A 270 -17.50 -32.39 -10.14
CA ARG A 270 -16.69 -31.44 -10.92
C ARG A 270 -17.52 -30.26 -11.40
N THR A 271 -17.02 -29.06 -11.26
CA THR A 271 -17.60 -27.85 -11.82
C THR A 271 -16.55 -27.04 -12.58
N LYS A 272 -16.89 -26.65 -13.81
CA LYS A 272 -16.05 -25.77 -14.66
C LYS A 272 -16.33 -24.30 -14.42
N SER A 273 -17.30 -24.01 -13.58
CA SER A 273 -17.73 -22.66 -13.25
C SER A 273 -17.92 -22.56 -11.74
N TRP A 274 -17.65 -21.39 -11.20
CA TRP A 274 -18.03 -21.04 -9.82
C TRP A 274 -19.43 -20.44 -9.72
N TYR A 275 -20.13 -20.33 -10.86
CA TYR A 275 -21.53 -19.92 -10.92
C TYR A 275 -22.47 -21.12 -10.89
N PHE A 276 -23.50 -21.04 -10.06
CA PHE A 276 -24.54 -22.03 -9.86
C PHE A 276 -25.92 -21.36 -9.88
N SER A 277 -26.97 -22.12 -10.10
CA SER A 277 -28.27 -21.69 -9.60
C SER A 277 -28.29 -21.86 -8.07
N GLN A 278 -28.99 -20.96 -7.37
CA GLN A 278 -29.20 -21.09 -5.91
C GLN A 278 -29.78 -22.48 -5.55
N LYS A 279 -30.71 -22.99 -6.38
CA LYS A 279 -31.32 -24.30 -6.18
C LYS A 279 -30.31 -25.43 -6.27
N GLU A 280 -29.39 -25.40 -7.23
CA GLU A 280 -28.31 -26.39 -7.34
C GLU A 280 -27.32 -26.31 -6.18
N LEU A 281 -26.98 -25.11 -5.74
CA LEU A 281 -26.15 -24.89 -4.56
C LEU A 281 -26.79 -25.54 -3.33
N ILE A 282 -28.07 -25.28 -3.06
CA ILE A 282 -28.81 -25.85 -1.95
C ILE A 282 -28.99 -27.36 -2.10
N LYS A 283 -29.23 -27.87 -3.30
CA LYS A 283 -29.33 -29.31 -3.56
C LYS A 283 -28.04 -30.05 -3.23
N THR A 284 -26.89 -29.45 -3.56
CA THR A 284 -25.56 -30.05 -3.37
C THR A 284 -25.07 -29.93 -1.92
N PHE A 285 -25.25 -28.79 -1.30
CA PHE A 285 -24.67 -28.46 0.02
C PHE A 285 -25.69 -28.41 1.16
N GLY A 286 -26.97 -28.51 0.84
CA GLY A 286 -28.05 -28.36 1.82
C GLY A 286 -28.44 -26.92 2.03
N LYS A 287 -29.34 -26.66 3.00
CA LYS A 287 -29.67 -25.30 3.42
C LYS A 287 -28.45 -24.67 4.11
N PRO A 288 -28.12 -23.39 3.82
CA PRO A 288 -26.97 -22.74 4.45
C PRO A 288 -27.19 -22.61 5.96
N PRO A 289 -26.21 -23.05 6.78
CA PRO A 289 -26.28 -22.89 8.24
C PRO A 289 -26.33 -21.43 8.69
N LYS A 290 -25.70 -20.56 7.89
CA LYS A 290 -25.63 -19.12 8.18
C LYS A 290 -25.80 -18.32 6.90
N LYS A 291 -26.52 -17.19 7.01
CA LYS A 291 -26.60 -16.14 5.98
C LYS A 291 -26.20 -14.80 6.61
N ALA A 292 -25.52 -13.97 5.87
CA ALA A 292 -25.24 -12.59 6.30
C ALA A 292 -25.10 -11.68 5.08
N ASN A 293 -25.37 -10.39 5.26
CA ASN A 293 -25.02 -9.39 4.28
C ASN A 293 -23.59 -8.91 4.53
N VAL A 294 -22.82 -8.78 3.43
CA VAL A 294 -21.47 -8.25 3.38
C VAL A 294 -21.53 -6.98 2.54
N SER A 295 -20.95 -5.89 3.05
CA SER A 295 -20.86 -4.66 2.26
C SER A 295 -19.99 -4.89 1.03
N ASP A 296 -20.52 -4.58 -0.14
CA ASP A 296 -19.83 -4.64 -1.42
C ASP A 296 -19.74 -3.24 -2.02
N GLU A 297 -18.86 -2.42 -1.47
CA GLU A 297 -18.65 -1.04 -1.92
C GLU A 297 -18.16 -0.97 -3.37
N CYS A 298 -17.59 -2.04 -3.88
CA CYS A 298 -17.04 -2.13 -5.23
C CYS A 298 -17.99 -2.78 -6.25
N GLY A 299 -19.10 -3.38 -5.80
CA GLY A 299 -20.03 -4.11 -6.67
C GLY A 299 -19.39 -5.32 -7.37
N ILE A 300 -18.40 -5.96 -6.73
CA ILE A 300 -17.65 -7.08 -7.33
C ILE A 300 -18.33 -8.43 -7.15
N TYR A 301 -19.21 -8.56 -6.17
CA TYR A 301 -19.95 -9.80 -5.91
C TYR A 301 -21.30 -9.80 -6.65
N LEU A 302 -21.81 -10.99 -6.88
CA LEU A 302 -23.13 -11.17 -7.47
C LEU A 302 -24.23 -10.47 -6.65
N SER A 303 -24.09 -10.46 -5.32
CA SER A 303 -25.01 -9.88 -4.35
C SER A 303 -24.30 -9.67 -3.01
N GLU A 304 -24.81 -8.75 -2.20
CA GLU A 304 -24.33 -8.56 -0.82
C GLU A 304 -24.74 -9.71 0.12
N LEU A 305 -25.69 -10.57 -0.26
CA LEU A 305 -26.12 -11.71 0.54
C LEU A 305 -25.17 -12.90 0.37
N PHE A 306 -24.54 -13.32 1.47
CA PHE A 306 -23.65 -14.47 1.51
C PHE A 306 -24.25 -15.65 2.23
N TYR A 307 -24.06 -16.83 1.64
CA TYR A 307 -24.32 -18.14 2.23
C TYR A 307 -23.01 -18.75 2.72
N TYR A 308 -22.96 -19.11 3.98
CA TYR A 308 -21.80 -19.72 4.63
C TYR A 308 -22.07 -21.19 4.90
N TYR A 309 -21.26 -22.04 4.30
CA TYR A 309 -21.26 -23.49 4.54
C TYR A 309 -19.93 -23.89 5.19
N PRO A 310 -19.84 -25.07 5.83
CA PRO A 310 -18.55 -25.59 6.30
C PRO A 310 -17.51 -25.77 5.19
N ASP A 311 -17.97 -26.00 3.96
CA ASP A 311 -17.14 -26.34 2.82
C ASP A 311 -16.86 -25.16 1.88
N LEU A 312 -17.70 -24.11 1.90
CA LEU A 312 -17.58 -22.97 1.00
C LEU A 312 -18.36 -21.72 1.46
N GLU A 313 -18.03 -20.60 0.85
CA GLU A 313 -18.79 -19.36 0.92
C GLU A 313 -19.27 -18.98 -0.48
N ALA A 314 -20.48 -18.46 -0.58
CA ALA A 314 -21.06 -18.04 -1.85
C ALA A 314 -21.86 -16.74 -1.71
N SER A 315 -21.70 -15.82 -2.66
CA SER A 315 -22.59 -14.68 -2.87
C SER A 315 -23.85 -15.17 -3.60
N VAL A 316 -25.06 -14.77 -3.17
CA VAL A 316 -26.31 -15.33 -3.66
C VAL A 316 -27.35 -14.26 -3.95
N ASP A 317 -27.82 -14.21 -5.18
CA ASP A 317 -29.01 -13.44 -5.57
C ASP A 317 -30.23 -14.37 -5.57
N GLU A 318 -30.99 -14.35 -4.47
CA GLU A 318 -32.18 -15.21 -4.32
C GLU A 318 -33.29 -14.87 -5.33
N GLN A 319 -33.38 -13.58 -5.74
CA GLN A 319 -34.42 -13.14 -6.66
C GLN A 319 -34.15 -13.66 -8.08
N LYS A 320 -32.90 -13.67 -8.50
CA LYS A 320 -32.48 -14.19 -9.81
C LYS A 320 -32.18 -15.69 -9.78
N ASN A 321 -32.26 -16.35 -8.63
CA ASN A 321 -31.87 -17.74 -8.45
C ASN A 321 -30.43 -18.01 -8.92
N GLN A 322 -29.49 -17.12 -8.56
CA GLN A 322 -28.08 -17.17 -8.93
C GLN A 322 -27.22 -17.29 -7.68
N ALA A 323 -26.10 -17.96 -7.80
CA ALA A 323 -25.08 -18.07 -6.76
C ALA A 323 -23.69 -18.10 -7.38
N GLU A 324 -22.73 -17.45 -6.74
CA GLU A 324 -21.33 -17.43 -7.10
C GLU A 324 -20.49 -17.88 -5.92
N ILE A 325 -19.69 -18.93 -6.11
CA ILE A 325 -18.75 -19.38 -5.08
C ILE A 325 -17.62 -18.37 -5.00
N THR A 326 -17.38 -17.81 -3.82
CA THR A 326 -16.32 -16.85 -3.55
C THR A 326 -15.14 -17.48 -2.82
N LYS A 327 -15.37 -18.52 -2.01
CA LYS A 327 -14.34 -19.22 -1.25
C LYS A 327 -14.67 -20.70 -1.09
N VAL A 328 -13.64 -21.55 -1.24
CA VAL A 328 -13.73 -22.99 -1.02
C VAL A 328 -12.74 -23.37 0.09
N PHE A 329 -13.22 -24.08 1.12
CA PHE A 329 -12.37 -24.70 2.13
C PHE A 329 -11.91 -26.07 1.64
N ILE A 330 -10.60 -26.28 1.62
CA ILE A 330 -9.99 -27.49 1.09
C ILE A 330 -10.00 -28.58 2.16
N ASN A 331 -10.53 -29.72 1.78
CA ASN A 331 -10.62 -30.89 2.63
C ASN A 331 -10.57 -32.17 1.75
N GLU A 332 -10.85 -33.32 2.29
CA GLU A 332 -10.83 -34.59 1.54
C GLU A 332 -11.80 -34.61 0.34
N ASN A 333 -12.88 -33.83 0.41
CA ASN A 333 -13.95 -33.82 -0.58
C ASN A 333 -13.86 -32.65 -1.57
N ASN A 334 -13.05 -31.64 -1.24
CA ASN A 334 -12.94 -30.38 -2.02
C ASN A 334 -11.52 -30.15 -2.47
N LYS A 335 -11.35 -29.84 -3.75
CA LYS A 335 -10.04 -29.51 -4.35
C LYS A 335 -10.19 -28.61 -5.56
N LEU A 336 -9.10 -27.91 -5.90
CA LEU A 336 -8.97 -27.18 -7.15
C LEU A 336 -8.03 -27.94 -8.09
N ILE A 337 -8.49 -28.19 -9.29
CA ILE A 337 -7.69 -28.69 -10.41
C ILE A 337 -7.34 -27.48 -11.26
N LEU A 338 -6.11 -26.99 -11.20
CA LEU A 338 -5.63 -25.87 -12.03
C LEU A 338 -5.48 -26.30 -13.50
N ASN A 339 -5.00 -27.54 -13.68
CA ASN A 339 -4.94 -28.25 -14.96
C ASN A 339 -4.76 -29.76 -14.67
N PRO A 340 -4.78 -30.66 -15.67
CA PRO A 340 -4.71 -32.10 -15.45
C PRO A 340 -3.51 -32.59 -14.61
N ASN A 341 -2.41 -31.80 -14.59
CA ASN A 341 -1.16 -32.14 -13.89
C ASN A 341 -0.97 -31.34 -12.58
N ALA A 342 -1.93 -30.48 -12.23
CA ALA A 342 -1.82 -29.54 -11.12
C ALA A 342 -3.10 -29.56 -10.27
N ILE A 343 -3.08 -30.35 -9.21
CA ILE A 343 -4.20 -30.51 -8.28
C ILE A 343 -3.79 -29.93 -6.94
N LEU A 344 -4.65 -29.09 -6.40
CA LEU A 344 -4.54 -28.49 -5.06
C LEU A 344 -5.61 -29.11 -4.16
N ASP A 345 -5.20 -30.02 -3.31
CA ASP A 345 -6.03 -30.72 -2.33
C ASP A 345 -5.43 -30.61 -0.91
N HIS A 346 -6.10 -31.22 0.08
CA HIS A 346 -5.72 -31.16 1.48
C HIS A 346 -4.36 -31.78 1.81
N THR A 347 -3.74 -32.53 0.89
CA THR A 347 -2.42 -33.14 1.08
C THR A 347 -1.28 -32.21 0.68
N VAL A 348 -1.58 -31.11 -0.02
CA VAL A 348 -0.58 -30.16 -0.52
C VAL A 348 -0.04 -29.35 0.64
N SER A 349 1.25 -29.50 0.94
CA SER A 349 1.95 -28.62 1.87
C SER A 349 2.34 -27.31 1.19
N GLU A 350 2.45 -26.24 1.97
CA GLU A 350 2.85 -24.92 1.49
C GLU A 350 4.21 -24.98 0.77
N LYS A 351 5.18 -25.67 1.35
CA LYS A 351 6.51 -25.85 0.75
C LYS A 351 6.42 -26.53 -0.62
N ALA A 352 5.67 -27.64 -0.72
CA ALA A 352 5.50 -28.35 -1.98
C ALA A 352 4.77 -27.50 -3.03
N PHE A 353 3.80 -26.67 -2.61
CA PHE A 353 3.11 -25.74 -3.48
C PHE A 353 4.06 -24.70 -4.07
N ILE A 354 4.89 -24.07 -3.23
CA ILE A 354 5.86 -23.05 -3.67
C ILE A 354 6.92 -23.69 -4.58
N GLU A 355 7.47 -24.85 -4.21
CA GLU A 355 8.47 -25.55 -5.02
C GLU A 355 7.93 -25.90 -6.42
N LYS A 356 6.67 -26.29 -6.52
CA LYS A 356 6.06 -26.72 -7.77
C LYS A 356 5.49 -25.57 -8.59
N TYR A 357 4.89 -24.57 -7.94
CA TYR A 357 4.13 -23.52 -8.62
C TYR A 357 4.68 -22.11 -8.42
N GLY A 358 5.79 -21.96 -7.73
CA GLY A 358 6.37 -20.66 -7.36
C GLY A 358 6.61 -19.69 -8.53
N THR A 359 6.74 -20.18 -9.77
CA THR A 359 6.87 -19.34 -10.95
C THR A 359 5.54 -18.85 -11.53
N TYR A 360 4.41 -19.34 -11.04
CA TYR A 360 3.05 -18.98 -11.48
C TYR A 360 2.28 -18.18 -10.43
N ILE A 361 2.88 -17.93 -9.27
CA ILE A 361 2.21 -17.27 -8.15
C ILE A 361 2.80 -15.88 -7.90
N ASP A 362 1.95 -14.98 -7.43
CA ASP A 362 2.37 -13.76 -6.74
C ASP A 362 2.24 -13.95 -5.23
N ALA A 363 3.06 -13.22 -4.49
CA ALA A 363 3.11 -13.25 -3.03
C ALA A 363 3.41 -11.86 -2.50
N SER A 364 3.06 -11.61 -1.24
CA SER A 364 3.33 -10.35 -0.55
C SER A 364 3.81 -10.61 0.87
N ILE A 365 4.83 -9.89 1.30
CA ILE A 365 5.27 -9.89 2.69
C ILE A 365 4.17 -9.41 3.66
N LYS A 366 3.22 -8.61 3.16
CA LYS A 366 2.08 -8.08 3.95
C LYS A 366 0.97 -9.11 4.16
N ALA A 367 0.97 -10.18 3.39
CA ALA A 367 0.00 -11.27 3.47
C ALA A 367 0.73 -12.63 3.46
N PRO A 368 1.46 -12.97 4.54
CA PRO A 368 2.20 -14.22 4.62
C PRO A 368 1.25 -15.42 4.52
N HIS A 369 1.72 -16.50 3.90
CA HIS A 369 0.96 -17.75 3.68
C HIS A 369 -0.26 -17.60 2.76
N ILE A 370 -0.38 -16.48 2.04
CA ILE A 370 -1.39 -16.25 0.99
C ILE A 370 -0.66 -16.00 -0.33
N TYR A 371 -1.04 -16.77 -1.34
CA TYR A 371 -0.45 -16.71 -2.68
C TYR A 371 -1.54 -16.46 -3.70
N SER A 372 -1.25 -15.63 -4.70
CA SER A 372 -2.19 -15.32 -5.76
C SER A 372 -1.79 -15.98 -7.07
N ILE A 373 -2.76 -16.48 -7.81
CA ILE A 373 -2.61 -16.98 -9.18
C ILE A 373 -3.54 -16.17 -10.06
N LEU A 374 -3.01 -15.45 -11.03
CA LEU A 374 -3.75 -14.55 -11.91
C LEU A 374 -4.79 -15.32 -12.74
N LEU A 375 -6.00 -14.77 -12.84
CA LEU A 375 -7.06 -15.07 -13.79
C LEU A 375 -7.29 -13.86 -14.71
N GLU A 376 -8.23 -13.93 -15.65
CA GLU A 376 -8.50 -12.80 -16.57
C GLU A 376 -8.92 -11.52 -15.83
N ASP A 377 -9.98 -11.59 -15.00
CA ASP A 377 -10.53 -10.43 -14.28
C ASP A 377 -10.47 -10.60 -12.75
N SER A 378 -9.72 -11.59 -12.28
CA SER A 378 -9.69 -11.98 -10.88
C SER A 378 -8.39 -12.72 -10.54
N GLN A 379 -8.31 -13.29 -9.36
CA GLN A 379 -7.21 -14.17 -8.96
C GLN A 379 -7.71 -15.26 -8.01
N PHE A 380 -7.08 -16.43 -8.07
CA PHE A 380 -7.16 -17.37 -6.96
C PHE A 380 -6.24 -16.89 -5.83
N ARG A 381 -6.77 -16.73 -4.63
CA ARG A 381 -6.00 -16.57 -3.40
C ARG A 381 -5.93 -17.91 -2.68
N VAL A 382 -4.75 -18.48 -2.64
CA VAL A 382 -4.45 -19.78 -2.05
C VAL A 382 -3.90 -19.57 -0.65
N GLU A 383 -4.66 -19.90 0.37
CA GLU A 383 -4.32 -19.68 1.78
C GLU A 383 -3.83 -20.97 2.43
N PHE A 384 -2.71 -20.89 3.15
CA PHE A 384 -2.17 -21.97 3.96
C PHE A 384 -2.29 -21.64 5.46
N LYS A 385 -2.63 -22.66 6.26
CA LYS A 385 -2.61 -22.60 7.72
C LYS A 385 -1.79 -23.78 8.25
N ASP A 386 -0.87 -23.49 9.17
CA ASP A 386 0.04 -24.51 9.73
C ASP A 386 0.73 -25.36 8.66
N GLY A 387 1.12 -24.70 7.55
CA GLY A 387 1.80 -25.33 6.41
C GLY A 387 0.94 -26.24 5.53
N LYS A 388 -0.38 -26.30 5.75
CA LYS A 388 -1.36 -27.07 4.96
C LYS A 388 -2.29 -26.15 4.19
N LEU A 389 -2.67 -26.55 3.00
CA LEU A 389 -3.65 -25.84 2.19
C LEU A 389 -4.99 -25.80 2.93
N PHE A 390 -5.45 -24.57 3.20
CA PHE A 390 -6.66 -24.33 3.99
C PHE A 390 -7.84 -23.91 3.13
N SER A 391 -7.65 -22.86 2.29
CA SER A 391 -8.74 -22.36 1.45
C SER A 391 -8.24 -21.79 0.13
N ILE A 392 -9.16 -21.70 -0.82
CA ILE A 392 -8.96 -20.99 -2.09
C ILE A 392 -10.13 -20.03 -2.26
N GLU A 393 -9.81 -18.76 -2.36
CA GLU A 393 -10.74 -17.66 -2.59
C GLU A 393 -10.64 -17.19 -4.05
N ILE A 394 -11.77 -16.90 -4.66
CA ILE A 394 -11.83 -16.20 -5.94
C ILE A 394 -11.96 -14.71 -5.61
N PHE A 395 -10.88 -13.97 -5.81
CA PHE A 395 -10.82 -12.55 -5.48
C PHE A 395 -10.89 -11.71 -6.75
N PHE A 396 -11.88 -10.83 -6.80
CA PHE A 396 -12.03 -9.87 -7.88
C PHE A 396 -11.35 -8.56 -7.53
N TYR A 397 -10.83 -7.87 -8.54
CA TYR A 397 -10.23 -6.54 -8.35
C TYR A 397 -11.34 -5.47 -8.29
N CYS A 398 -11.10 -4.50 -7.43
CA CYS A 398 -11.96 -3.34 -7.24
C CYS A 398 -11.38 -2.12 -7.98
#